data_e245de6c2338aa714ea55d47703dfc7a
#
_entry.id   e245de6c2338aa714ea55d47703dfc7a
#
_cell.length_a   1.000
_cell.length_b   1.000
_cell.length_c   1.000
_cell.angle_alpha   90.00
_cell.angle_beta   90.00
_cell.angle_gamma   90.00
#
_symmetry.space_group_name_H-M   'P 1'
#
loop_
_entity.id
_entity.type
_entity.pdbx_description
1 polymer ?
#
loop_
_entity_poly.entity_id
_entity_poly.type
_entity_poly.pdbx_seq_one_letter_code
_entity_poly.pdbx_strand_id
1 'polypeptide(L)'
;MVLQHTDSTVPQAAAQAAGTVIAFGQASDMAAYGPMPRVSSIIDDCALYYIARTKAVMDGTWNSTSTWDGIGAGMVGIGEISNAVPADVKASAEALRNSLADGSYHAFTGPLNKQDGSAWLAAGETASDYGDDSLAGMN
;
A
#
# COMPACT_ATOMS: atom_id res chain seq x y z
N MET A 1 -15.59 -8.57 7.53
CA MET A 1 -14.33 -7.77 7.38
C MET A 1 -14.65 -6.50 6.62
N VAL A 2 -14.07 -5.39 7.04
CA VAL A 2 -14.17 -4.10 6.34
C VAL A 2 -12.79 -3.71 5.85
N LEU A 3 -12.67 -3.53 4.54
CA LEU A 3 -11.55 -2.89 3.86
C LEU A 3 -12.08 -1.57 3.32
N GLN A 4 -11.52 -0.47 3.76
CA GLN A 4 -11.99 0.86 3.36
C GLN A 4 -10.95 1.59 2.50
N HIS A 5 -11.45 2.47 1.65
CA HIS A 5 -10.65 3.45 0.94
C HIS A 5 -11.42 4.79 0.99
N THR A 6 -11.52 5.35 2.19
CA THR A 6 -12.29 6.57 2.47
C THR A 6 -11.53 7.44 3.46
N ASP A 7 -11.66 8.75 3.32
CA ASP A 7 -11.14 9.75 4.28
C ASP A 7 -12.07 9.86 5.49
N SER A 8 -12.34 8.73 6.14
CA SER A 8 -13.25 8.69 7.27
C SER A 8 -12.85 7.61 8.28
N THR A 9 -12.95 7.94 9.55
CA THR A 9 -12.76 7.00 10.66
C THR A 9 -14.03 6.20 10.98
N VAL A 10 -15.17 6.55 10.36
CA VAL A 10 -16.48 5.95 10.66
C VAL A 10 -16.52 4.44 10.43
N PRO A 11 -15.97 3.88 9.31
CA PRO A 11 -15.97 2.43 9.14
C PRO A 11 -15.21 1.68 10.24
N GLN A 12 -14.08 2.25 10.71
CA GLN A 12 -13.30 1.67 11.79
C GLN A 12 -14.05 1.73 13.13
N ALA A 13 -14.65 2.88 13.43
CA ALA A 13 -15.47 3.06 14.64
C ALA A 13 -16.72 2.16 14.64
N ALA A 14 -17.37 2.00 13.49
CA ALA A 14 -18.51 1.09 13.33
C ALA A 14 -18.11 -0.38 13.53
N ALA A 15 -16.97 -0.80 13.00
CA ALA A 15 -16.44 -2.14 13.23
C ALA A 15 -16.12 -2.38 14.71
N GLN A 16 -15.55 -1.37 15.39
CA GLN A 16 -15.33 -1.39 16.84
C GLN A 16 -16.65 -1.56 17.62
N ALA A 17 -17.67 -0.79 17.28
CA ALA A 17 -18.97 -0.85 17.93
C ALA A 17 -19.67 -2.19 17.69
N ALA A 18 -19.51 -2.78 16.51
CA ALA A 18 -20.09 -4.11 16.19
C ALA A 18 -19.42 -5.25 16.96
N GLY A 19 -18.14 -5.13 17.34
CA GLY A 19 -17.42 -6.11 18.17
C GLY A 19 -17.09 -7.45 17.50
N THR A 20 -17.62 -7.71 16.30
CA THR A 20 -17.48 -8.99 15.57
C THR A 20 -16.89 -8.82 14.18
N VAL A 21 -16.55 -7.60 13.79
CA VAL A 21 -16.07 -7.25 12.44
C VAL A 21 -14.62 -6.82 12.53
N ILE A 22 -13.75 -7.48 11.77
CA ILE A 22 -12.36 -7.02 11.60
C ILE A 22 -12.27 -5.92 10.55
N ALA A 23 -11.32 -5.00 10.72
CA ALA A 23 -11.17 -3.83 9.86
C ALA A 23 -9.71 -3.50 9.57
N PHE A 24 -9.47 -2.87 8.41
CA PHE A 24 -8.20 -2.28 8.03
C PHE A 24 -8.33 -0.76 7.97
N GLY A 25 -7.33 -0.05 8.51
CA GLY A 25 -7.20 1.39 8.36
C GLY A 25 -6.68 1.78 6.98
N GLN A 26 -6.93 3.02 6.58
CA GLN A 26 -6.52 3.59 5.29
C GLN A 26 -5.89 4.96 5.50
N ALA A 27 -4.83 5.25 4.74
CA ALA A 27 -4.05 6.48 4.68
C ALA A 27 -3.30 6.84 5.98
N SER A 28 -3.79 6.44 7.14
CA SER A 28 -3.16 6.65 8.44
C SER A 28 -3.41 5.48 9.39
N ASP A 29 -2.62 5.38 10.47
CA ASP A 29 -2.91 4.42 11.53
C ASP A 29 -4.21 4.80 12.25
N MET A 30 -5.21 3.98 12.08
CA MET A 30 -6.55 4.17 12.66
C MET A 30 -6.76 3.42 13.98
N ALA A 31 -5.68 3.00 14.64
CA ALA A 31 -5.77 2.25 15.91
C ALA A 31 -6.57 2.98 16.98
N ALA A 32 -6.48 4.31 17.05
CA ALA A 32 -7.22 5.12 18.02
C ALA A 32 -8.74 5.08 17.85
N TYR A 33 -9.23 4.76 16.64
CA TYR A 33 -10.66 4.77 16.31
C TYR A 33 -11.32 3.39 16.37
N GLY A 34 -10.51 2.34 16.43
CA GLY A 34 -11.01 0.98 16.51
C GLY A 34 -9.88 0.01 16.81
N PRO A 35 -9.34 0.02 18.04
CA PRO A 35 -8.18 -0.79 18.39
C PRO A 35 -8.44 -2.29 18.35
N MET A 36 -9.66 -2.73 18.70
CA MET A 36 -10.00 -4.14 18.79
C MET A 36 -10.21 -4.83 17.44
N PRO A 37 -10.98 -4.24 16.48
CA PRO A 37 -11.20 -4.86 15.18
C PRO A 37 -10.05 -4.65 14.21
N ARG A 38 -9.12 -3.74 14.51
CA ARG A 38 -8.03 -3.40 13.61
C ARG A 38 -7.05 -4.56 13.44
N VAL A 39 -6.84 -4.95 12.19
CA VAL A 39 -5.79 -5.91 11.83
C VAL A 39 -4.47 -5.20 11.57
N SER A 40 -4.52 -4.17 10.75
CA SER A 40 -3.41 -3.26 10.42
C SER A 40 -3.98 -2.03 9.72
N SER A 41 -3.13 -1.17 9.21
CA SER A 41 -3.49 0.01 8.40
C SER A 41 -2.52 0.16 7.25
N ILE A 42 -3.00 0.65 6.11
CA ILE A 42 -2.13 1.22 5.08
C ILE A 42 -1.85 2.66 5.49
N ILE A 43 -0.58 3.05 5.46
CA ILE A 43 -0.12 4.37 5.90
C ILE A 43 0.52 5.07 4.71
N ASP A 44 0.04 6.26 4.37
CA ASP A 44 0.65 7.14 3.40
C ASP A 44 1.58 8.13 4.13
N ASP A 45 2.87 8.10 3.82
CA ASP A 45 3.85 9.03 4.36
C ASP A 45 4.48 9.86 3.24
N CYS A 46 3.92 11.04 3.02
CA CYS A 46 4.42 11.99 2.05
C CYS A 46 5.51 12.94 2.59
N ALA A 47 5.93 12.80 3.85
CA ALA A 47 6.86 13.74 4.49
C ALA A 47 8.19 13.82 3.76
N LEU A 48 8.79 12.69 3.40
CA LEU A 48 10.05 12.64 2.67
C LEU A 48 9.95 13.34 1.31
N TYR A 49 8.84 13.12 0.60
CA TYR A 49 8.57 13.79 -0.67
C TYR A 49 8.47 15.31 -0.50
N TYR A 50 7.68 15.80 0.44
CA TYR A 50 7.51 17.24 0.66
C TYR A 50 8.81 17.92 1.07
N ILE A 51 9.60 17.27 1.93
CA ILE A 51 10.92 17.78 2.35
C ILE A 51 11.86 17.86 1.14
N ALA A 52 11.95 16.80 0.33
CA ALA A 52 12.81 16.76 -0.85
C ALA A 52 12.40 17.83 -1.88
N ARG A 53 11.11 18.01 -2.14
CA ARG A 53 10.60 19.02 -3.08
C ARG A 53 10.84 20.44 -2.57
N THR A 54 10.60 20.70 -1.29
CA THR A 54 10.91 22.00 -0.68
C THR A 54 12.40 22.33 -0.78
N LYS A 55 13.24 21.35 -0.47
CA LYS A 55 14.69 21.51 -0.60
C LYS A 55 15.11 21.81 -2.06
N ALA A 56 14.56 21.09 -3.02
CA ALA A 56 14.87 21.31 -4.42
C ALA A 56 14.49 22.73 -4.90
N VAL A 57 13.38 23.29 -4.39
CA VAL A 57 13.01 24.69 -4.67
C VAL A 57 14.05 25.65 -4.06
N MET A 58 14.45 25.41 -2.81
CA MET A 58 15.46 26.26 -2.15
C MET A 58 16.81 26.21 -2.85
N ASP A 59 17.20 25.05 -3.37
CA ASP A 59 18.47 24.82 -4.06
C ASP A 59 18.41 25.24 -5.56
N GLY A 60 17.24 25.67 -6.08
CA GLY A 60 17.05 26.02 -7.48
C GLY A 60 17.11 24.82 -8.44
N THR A 61 16.96 23.60 -7.95
CA THR A 61 17.02 22.35 -8.73
C THR A 61 15.66 21.72 -8.99
N TRP A 62 14.58 22.35 -8.52
CA TRP A 62 13.24 21.83 -8.70
C TRP A 62 12.83 21.76 -10.18
N ASN A 63 12.21 20.66 -10.55
CA ASN A 63 11.54 20.46 -11.83
C ASN A 63 10.19 19.79 -11.63
N SER A 64 9.30 19.92 -12.60
CA SER A 64 7.98 19.28 -12.57
C SER A 64 8.11 17.84 -13.07
N THR A 65 8.16 16.89 -12.15
CA THR A 65 8.18 15.46 -12.44
C THR A 65 7.10 14.74 -11.64
N SER A 66 6.54 13.70 -12.21
CA SER A 66 5.66 12.78 -11.49
C SER A 66 6.48 11.94 -10.51
N THR A 67 5.84 11.56 -9.40
CA THR A 67 6.40 10.65 -8.41
C THR A 67 5.39 9.55 -8.13
N TRP A 68 5.86 8.32 -8.15
CA TRP A 68 5.08 7.14 -7.85
C TRP A 68 5.97 6.17 -7.07
N ASP A 69 6.01 6.38 -5.77
CA ASP A 69 6.89 5.65 -4.86
C ASP A 69 6.06 4.82 -3.88
N GLY A 70 6.54 3.61 -3.58
CA GLY A 70 5.88 2.66 -2.72
C GLY A 70 6.60 2.43 -1.39
N ILE A 71 6.50 1.20 -0.89
CA ILE A 71 7.04 0.78 0.41
C ILE A 71 8.56 0.95 0.46
N GLY A 72 9.28 0.60 -0.61
CA GLY A 72 10.74 0.71 -0.65
C GLY A 72 11.26 2.14 -0.51
N ALA A 73 10.52 3.13 -1.01
CA ALA A 73 10.84 4.55 -0.89
C ALA A 73 10.30 5.18 0.41
N GLY A 74 9.51 4.44 1.19
CA GLY A 74 8.92 4.93 2.44
C GLY A 74 7.70 5.81 2.28
N MET A 75 7.14 5.97 1.06
CA MET A 75 5.93 6.77 0.85
C MET A 75 4.65 6.01 1.22
N VAL A 76 4.69 4.69 1.21
CA VAL A 76 3.61 3.82 1.67
C VAL A 76 4.16 2.89 2.73
N GLY A 77 3.42 2.68 3.78
CA GLY A 77 3.76 1.76 4.86
C GLY A 77 2.59 0.88 5.26
N ILE A 78 2.91 -0.12 6.06
CA ILE A 78 1.90 -0.94 6.75
C ILE A 78 2.09 -0.71 8.24
N GLY A 79 1.03 -0.30 8.90
CA GLY A 79 1.00 -0.09 10.33
C GLY A 79 1.26 -1.37 11.13
N GLU A 80 1.37 -1.24 12.42
CA GLU A 80 1.53 -2.38 13.30
C GLU A 80 0.43 -3.43 13.06
N ILE A 81 0.84 -4.67 12.83
CA ILE A 81 -0.10 -5.79 12.71
C ILE A 81 -0.55 -6.20 14.11
N SER A 82 -1.85 -6.21 14.32
CA SER A 82 -2.48 -6.53 15.60
C SER A 82 -2.00 -7.89 16.16
N ASN A 83 -1.86 -7.95 17.48
CA ASN A 83 -1.56 -9.21 18.17
C ASN A 83 -2.74 -10.22 18.16
N ALA A 84 -3.91 -9.81 17.70
CA ALA A 84 -5.04 -10.71 17.46
C ALA A 84 -4.86 -11.54 16.18
N VAL A 85 -3.93 -11.16 15.30
CA VAL A 85 -3.59 -11.93 14.10
C VAL A 85 -2.70 -13.13 14.49
N PRO A 86 -2.97 -14.34 13.99
CA PRO A 86 -2.10 -15.50 14.22
C PRO A 86 -0.65 -15.22 13.88
N ALA A 87 0.28 -15.71 14.71
CA ALA A 87 1.70 -15.38 14.61
C ALA A 87 2.34 -15.77 13.27
N ASP A 88 1.93 -16.89 12.70
CA ASP A 88 2.39 -17.37 11.39
C ASP A 88 1.90 -16.48 10.24
N VAL A 89 0.66 -15.99 10.33
CA VAL A 89 0.09 -15.03 9.37
C VAL A 89 0.81 -13.68 9.46
N LYS A 90 1.05 -13.20 10.69
CA LYS A 90 1.81 -11.97 10.93
C LYS A 90 3.23 -12.06 10.34
N ALA A 91 3.94 -13.16 10.63
CA ALA A 91 5.28 -13.38 10.09
C ALA A 91 5.29 -13.43 8.56
N SER A 92 4.30 -14.07 7.95
CA SER A 92 4.16 -14.14 6.48
C SER A 92 3.90 -12.76 5.88
N ALA A 93 3.04 -11.95 6.49
CA ALA A 93 2.75 -10.60 6.03
C ALA A 93 3.98 -9.68 6.16
N GLU A 94 4.74 -9.79 7.25
CA GLU A 94 5.98 -9.04 7.45
C GLU A 94 7.07 -9.44 6.45
N ALA A 95 7.20 -10.73 6.15
CA ALA A 95 8.13 -11.22 5.14
C ALA A 95 7.78 -10.67 3.74
N LEU A 96 6.49 -10.70 3.37
CA LEU A 96 6.02 -10.14 2.11
C LEU A 96 6.26 -8.62 2.02
N ARG A 97 5.96 -7.88 3.08
CA ARG A 97 6.26 -6.44 3.16
C ARG A 97 7.75 -6.17 2.92
N ASN A 98 8.62 -6.94 3.55
CA ASN A 98 10.07 -6.77 3.40
C ASN A 98 10.54 -7.07 1.97
N SER A 99 10.00 -8.11 1.33
CA SER A 99 10.34 -8.44 -0.05
C SER A 99 9.79 -7.43 -1.07
N LEU A 100 8.67 -6.77 -0.78
CA LEU A 100 8.22 -5.61 -1.55
C LEU A 100 9.14 -4.41 -1.36
N ALA A 101 9.61 -4.18 -0.12
CA ALA A 101 10.49 -3.05 0.20
C ALA A 101 11.88 -3.17 -0.44
N ASP A 102 12.43 -4.36 -0.48
CA ASP A 102 13.76 -4.63 -1.07
C ASP A 102 13.73 -4.95 -2.57
N GLY A 103 12.53 -5.01 -3.18
CA GLY A 103 12.33 -5.26 -4.61
C GLY A 103 12.55 -6.73 -5.02
N SER A 104 12.67 -7.66 -4.08
CA SER A 104 12.77 -9.10 -4.39
C SER A 104 11.44 -9.74 -4.79
N TYR A 105 10.33 -9.07 -4.53
CA TYR A 105 8.99 -9.46 -4.94
C TYR A 105 8.27 -8.32 -5.64
N HIS A 106 7.66 -8.62 -6.79
CA HIS A 106 6.78 -7.72 -7.53
C HIS A 106 5.38 -8.32 -7.60
N ALA A 107 4.38 -7.57 -7.17
CA ALA A 107 2.99 -8.06 -7.07
C ALA A 107 2.41 -8.46 -8.43
N PHE A 108 2.79 -7.78 -9.50
CA PHE A 108 2.36 -8.06 -10.87
C PHE A 108 3.54 -8.65 -11.67
N THR A 109 3.80 -9.93 -11.42
CA THR A 109 4.80 -10.72 -12.18
C THR A 109 4.07 -11.77 -13.00
N GLY A 110 4.39 -11.84 -14.30
CA GLY A 110 3.77 -12.79 -15.23
C GLY A 110 4.17 -14.25 -14.97
N PRO A 111 3.38 -15.20 -15.55
CA PRO A 111 2.39 -14.94 -16.58
C PRO A 111 1.06 -14.40 -16.02
N LEU A 112 0.57 -13.32 -16.59
CA LEU A 112 -0.73 -12.73 -16.25
C LEU A 112 -1.55 -12.49 -17.52
N ASN A 113 -2.85 -12.70 -17.44
CA ASN A 113 -3.78 -12.44 -18.51
C ASN A 113 -4.69 -11.26 -18.18
N LYS A 114 -5.14 -10.56 -19.21
CA LYS A 114 -6.21 -9.57 -19.13
C LYS A 114 -7.56 -10.25 -18.87
N GLN A 115 -8.56 -9.44 -18.56
CA GLN A 115 -9.92 -9.93 -18.29
C GLN A 115 -10.54 -10.69 -19.48
N ASP A 116 -10.18 -10.33 -20.71
CA ASP A 116 -10.62 -11.01 -21.92
C ASP A 116 -9.89 -12.33 -22.22
N GLY A 117 -8.94 -12.72 -21.36
CA GLY A 117 -8.13 -13.92 -21.49
C GLY A 117 -6.87 -13.76 -22.33
N SER A 118 -6.66 -12.61 -22.99
CA SER A 118 -5.43 -12.35 -23.74
C SER A 118 -4.24 -12.16 -22.78
N ALA A 119 -3.02 -12.52 -23.24
CA ALA A 119 -1.82 -12.35 -22.43
C ALA A 119 -1.55 -10.86 -22.16
N TRP A 120 -1.19 -10.54 -20.91
CA TRP A 120 -0.72 -9.23 -20.51
C TRP A 120 0.80 -9.26 -20.22
N LEU A 121 1.23 -10.08 -19.29
CA LEU A 121 2.66 -10.24 -18.95
C LEU A 121 3.11 -11.67 -19.26
N ALA A 122 4.25 -11.81 -19.89
CA ALA A 122 4.88 -13.10 -20.11
C ALA A 122 5.50 -13.65 -18.80
N ALA A 123 5.86 -14.93 -18.79
CA ALA A 123 6.48 -15.53 -17.61
C ALA A 123 7.78 -14.81 -17.21
N GLY A 124 7.87 -14.37 -15.95
CA GLY A 124 9.01 -13.63 -15.41
C GLY A 124 9.07 -12.14 -15.77
N GLU A 125 8.13 -11.66 -16.56
CA GLU A 125 7.98 -10.23 -16.86
C GLU A 125 7.24 -9.54 -15.71
N THR A 126 7.67 -8.35 -15.30
CA THR A 126 7.02 -7.55 -14.26
C THR A 126 6.35 -6.34 -14.88
N ALA A 127 5.18 -5.97 -14.35
CA ALA A 127 4.59 -4.68 -14.69
C ALA A 127 5.51 -3.58 -14.21
N SER A 128 5.79 -2.60 -15.08
CA SER A 128 6.48 -1.40 -14.65
C SER A 128 5.52 -0.49 -13.87
N ASP A 129 6.08 0.28 -12.96
CA ASP A 129 5.36 1.32 -12.25
C ASP A 129 4.99 2.47 -13.20
N TYR A 130 4.65 3.58 -12.63
CA TYR A 130 4.18 4.77 -13.33
C TYR A 130 5.03 5.16 -14.56
N GLY A 131 4.38 5.34 -15.71
CA GLY A 131 4.97 5.99 -16.89
C GLY A 131 5.11 5.15 -18.14
N ASP A 132 4.79 3.89 -18.10
CA ASP A 132 4.52 3.11 -19.31
C ASP A 132 3.03 2.73 -19.40
N ASP A 133 2.61 2.35 -20.59
CA ASP A 133 1.24 1.95 -20.87
C ASP A 133 0.88 0.57 -20.25
N SER A 134 1.74 -0.01 -19.40
CA SER A 134 1.54 -1.36 -18.85
C SER A 134 0.28 -1.47 -18.00
N LEU A 135 -0.06 -0.42 -17.24
CA LEU A 135 -1.29 -0.35 -16.48
C LEU A 135 -2.48 0.17 -17.30
N ALA A 136 -2.25 0.86 -18.43
CA ALA A 136 -3.31 1.34 -19.31
C ALA A 136 -4.09 0.19 -19.99
N GLY A 137 -3.51 -0.99 -20.04
CA GLY A 137 -4.16 -2.21 -20.58
C GLY A 137 -5.09 -2.94 -19.61
N MET A 138 -5.29 -2.43 -18.39
CA MET A 138 -6.14 -3.07 -17.37
C MET A 138 -7.62 -2.65 -17.42
N ASN A 139 -8.02 -1.80 -18.36
CA ASN A 139 -9.43 -1.37 -18.58
C ASN A 139 -10.20 -2.40 -19.40
#